data_643b24f50a086b500cd5a51ab06fe77f
#
_entry.id   643b24f50a086b500cd5a51ab06fe77f
#
_cell.length_a   1.000
_cell.length_b   1.000
_cell.length_c   1.000
_cell.angle_alpha   90.00
_cell.angle_beta   90.00
_cell.angle_gamma   90.00
#
_symmetry.space_group_name_H-M   'P 1'
#
loop_
_entity.id
_entity.type
_entity.pdbx_description
1 polymer ?
#
loop_
_entity_poly.entity_id
_entity_poly.type
_entity_poly.pdbx_seq_one_letter_code
_entity_poly.pdbx_strand_id
1 'polypeptide(L)'
;MEDSRKKSIMIGVIVVCLIVAGLITFARRGGGGGGIDSIPDDVMTWVKCNNPSCKAEYQMSKKALYKAQQERFNPMARTTPPITCKECGKDSLYQAVKCANPACGAVFISGSTPNDFPDRCPKCGQSETEEIRKRRLSGQE
;
A
#
# COMPACT_ATOMS: atom_id res chain seq x y z
N MET A 1 -38.18 -44.77 6.73
CA MET A 1 -38.08 -43.76 7.82
C MET A 1 -36.67 -43.21 8.05
N GLU A 2 -35.60 -43.94 7.73
CA GLU A 2 -34.21 -43.45 7.91
C GLU A 2 -33.80 -42.33 6.96
N ASP A 3 -34.23 -42.36 5.69
CA ASP A 3 -33.85 -41.35 4.68
C ASP A 3 -34.39 -39.94 5.00
N SER A 4 -35.55 -39.84 5.64
CA SER A 4 -36.12 -38.56 6.03
C SER A 4 -35.33 -37.93 7.18
N ARG A 5 -34.84 -38.72 8.13
CA ARG A 5 -34.00 -38.24 9.24
C ARG A 5 -32.61 -37.79 8.74
N LYS A 6 -32.01 -38.55 7.83
CA LYS A 6 -30.71 -38.17 7.23
C LYS A 6 -30.79 -36.85 6.46
N LYS A 7 -31.85 -36.63 5.67
CA LYS A 7 -32.13 -35.36 4.97
C LYS A 7 -32.32 -34.20 5.93
N SER A 8 -33.06 -34.35 7.01
CA SER A 8 -33.26 -33.30 8.02
C SER A 8 -31.96 -32.93 8.73
N ILE A 9 -31.10 -33.91 9.04
CA ILE A 9 -29.78 -33.68 9.66
C ILE A 9 -28.88 -32.93 8.69
N MET A 10 -28.82 -33.34 7.42
CA MET A 10 -28.02 -32.64 6.39
C MET A 10 -28.43 -31.18 6.22
N ILE A 11 -29.74 -30.92 6.14
CA ILE A 11 -30.25 -29.54 6.02
C ILE A 11 -29.88 -28.73 7.28
N GLY A 12 -29.99 -29.29 8.48
CA GLY A 12 -29.59 -28.66 9.72
C GLY A 12 -28.10 -28.28 9.73
N VAL A 13 -27.22 -29.17 9.29
CA VAL A 13 -25.77 -28.91 9.18
C VAL A 13 -25.47 -27.78 8.18
N ILE A 14 -26.13 -27.77 7.02
CA ILE A 14 -25.93 -26.72 6.00
C ILE A 14 -26.36 -25.36 6.57
N VAL A 15 -27.51 -25.28 7.25
CA VAL A 15 -27.99 -24.03 7.84
C VAL A 15 -27.03 -23.52 8.91
N VAL A 16 -26.52 -24.38 9.78
CA VAL A 16 -25.54 -24.01 10.80
C VAL A 16 -24.23 -23.51 10.15
N CYS A 17 -23.74 -24.20 9.12
CA CYS A 17 -22.54 -23.75 8.38
C CYS A 17 -22.73 -22.37 7.73
N LEU A 18 -23.91 -22.11 7.16
CA LEU A 18 -24.20 -20.80 6.55
C LEU A 18 -24.30 -19.68 7.61
N ILE A 19 -24.89 -19.97 8.77
CA ILE A 19 -24.94 -19.00 9.88
C ILE A 19 -23.53 -18.69 10.38
N VAL A 20 -22.71 -19.71 10.62
CA VAL A 20 -21.33 -19.54 11.09
C VAL A 20 -20.50 -18.77 10.06
N ALA A 21 -20.59 -19.12 8.77
CA ALA A 21 -19.92 -18.40 7.70
C ALA A 21 -20.38 -16.93 7.63
N GLY A 22 -21.68 -16.68 7.77
CA GLY A 22 -22.25 -15.33 7.81
C GLY A 22 -21.74 -14.52 9.00
N LEU A 23 -21.71 -15.11 10.19
CA LEU A 23 -21.18 -14.46 11.40
C LEU A 23 -19.68 -14.13 11.28
N ILE A 24 -18.87 -15.05 10.76
CA ILE A 24 -17.44 -14.82 10.52
C ILE A 24 -17.22 -13.70 9.50
N THR A 25 -18.02 -13.70 8.42
CA THR A 25 -17.91 -12.66 7.38
C THR A 25 -18.33 -11.29 7.92
N PHE A 26 -19.39 -11.25 8.76
CA PHE A 26 -19.86 -10.01 9.36
C PHE A 26 -18.89 -9.50 10.43
N ALA A 27 -18.34 -10.37 11.28
CA ALA A 27 -17.36 -10.01 12.29
C ALA A 27 -16.04 -9.49 11.65
N ARG A 28 -15.63 -10.09 10.53
CA ARG A 28 -14.47 -9.59 9.76
C ARG A 28 -14.73 -8.29 9.02
N ARG A 29 -15.96 -8.01 8.62
CA ARG A 29 -16.36 -6.73 8.03
C ARG A 29 -16.37 -5.58 9.05
N GLY A 30 -16.62 -5.86 10.31
CA GLY A 30 -16.60 -4.86 11.38
C GLY A 30 -15.20 -4.47 11.90
N GLY A 31 -14.15 -5.23 11.53
CA GLY A 31 -12.79 -5.03 12.06
C GLY A 31 -11.69 -4.79 11.04
N GLY A 32 -12.00 -4.65 9.76
CA GLY A 32 -10.98 -4.58 8.72
C GLY A 32 -11.34 -3.67 7.55
N GLY A 33 -11.77 -2.48 7.82
CA GLY A 33 -11.80 -1.42 6.81
C GLY A 33 -10.38 -1.02 6.43
N GLY A 34 -9.68 -1.86 5.62
CA GLY A 34 -8.35 -1.55 5.07
C GLY A 34 -8.38 -0.42 4.03
N GLY A 35 -9.22 0.58 4.23
CA GLY A 35 -9.29 1.78 3.40
C GLY A 35 -8.30 2.86 3.86
N ILE A 36 -8.19 3.92 3.07
CA ILE A 36 -7.32 5.07 3.36
C ILE A 36 -7.61 5.66 4.75
N ASP A 37 -8.86 5.60 5.21
CA ASP A 37 -9.28 6.13 6.51
C ASP A 37 -8.74 5.33 7.71
N SER A 38 -8.30 4.09 7.51
CA SER A 38 -7.65 3.28 8.55
C SER A 38 -6.17 3.64 8.78
N ILE A 39 -5.59 4.47 7.90
CA ILE A 39 -4.21 4.94 8.05
C ILE A 39 -4.18 6.00 9.15
N PRO A 40 -3.38 5.84 10.22
CA PRO A 40 -3.20 6.87 11.24
C PRO A 40 -2.67 8.17 10.63
N ASP A 41 -3.10 9.31 11.18
CA ASP A 41 -2.74 10.63 10.64
C ASP A 41 -1.26 10.99 10.88
N ASP A 42 -0.63 10.35 11.86
CA ASP A 42 0.78 10.51 12.24
C ASP A 42 1.76 9.76 11.33
N VAL A 43 1.26 8.84 10.50
CA VAL A 43 2.11 8.13 9.54
C VAL A 43 2.53 9.06 8.42
N MET A 44 3.81 9.44 8.45
CA MET A 44 4.42 10.33 7.44
C MET A 44 5.05 9.53 6.30
N THR A 45 5.04 10.09 5.11
CA THR A 45 5.73 9.56 3.94
C THR A 45 6.50 10.65 3.23
N TRP A 46 7.61 10.28 2.59
CA TRP A 46 8.35 11.19 1.74
C TRP A 46 7.65 11.40 0.41
N VAL A 47 7.69 12.63 -0.07
CA VAL A 47 7.23 13.02 -1.40
C VAL A 47 8.30 13.86 -2.08
N LYS A 48 8.35 13.75 -3.40
CA LYS A 48 9.30 14.47 -4.23
C LYS A 48 8.62 15.06 -5.46
N CYS A 49 8.92 16.31 -5.73
CA CYS A 49 8.45 16.97 -6.94
C CYS A 49 9.32 16.58 -8.13
N ASN A 50 8.69 16.09 -9.19
CA ASN A 50 9.35 15.73 -10.44
C ASN A 50 9.54 16.93 -11.41
N ASN A 51 9.11 18.13 -11.00
CA ASN A 51 9.36 19.33 -11.79
C ASN A 51 10.82 19.71 -11.69
N PRO A 52 11.57 19.78 -12.82
CA PRO A 52 13.01 20.06 -12.83
C PRO A 52 13.39 21.42 -12.21
N SER A 53 12.47 22.39 -12.25
CA SER A 53 12.67 23.72 -11.68
C SER A 53 12.38 23.80 -10.18
N CYS A 54 11.68 22.80 -9.60
CA CYS A 54 11.26 22.81 -8.20
C CYS A 54 12.09 21.84 -7.36
N LYS A 55 12.06 20.54 -7.72
CA LYS A 55 12.77 19.44 -7.03
C LYS A 55 12.52 19.36 -5.53
N ALA A 56 11.41 19.93 -5.03
CA ALA A 56 11.10 19.97 -3.61
C ALA A 56 10.95 18.56 -3.04
N GLU A 57 11.49 18.36 -1.84
CA GLU A 57 11.44 17.10 -1.08
C GLU A 57 10.96 17.41 0.33
N TYR A 58 9.86 16.79 0.75
CA TYR A 58 9.32 16.97 2.10
C TYR A 58 8.51 15.77 2.55
N GLN A 59 8.15 15.75 3.82
CA GLN A 59 7.25 14.74 4.39
C GLN A 59 5.82 15.26 4.43
N MET A 60 4.86 14.38 4.16
CA MET A 60 3.44 14.65 4.35
C MET A 60 2.73 13.43 4.93
N SER A 61 1.53 13.62 5.49
CA SER A 61 0.72 12.50 5.96
C SER A 61 0.44 11.52 4.80
N LYS A 62 0.72 10.24 5.04
CA LYS A 62 0.45 9.17 4.08
C LYS A 62 -1.02 9.09 3.71
N LYS A 63 -1.91 9.31 4.69
CA LYS A 63 -3.35 9.39 4.48
C LYS A 63 -3.74 10.53 3.54
N ALA A 64 -3.17 11.73 3.74
CA ALA A 64 -3.42 12.88 2.88
C ALA A 64 -2.93 12.64 1.44
N LEU A 65 -1.76 12.00 1.27
CA LEU A 65 -1.25 11.61 -0.04
C LEU A 65 -2.23 10.69 -0.77
N TYR A 66 -2.68 9.62 -0.10
CA TYR A 66 -3.57 8.64 -0.72
C TYR A 66 -4.96 9.20 -1.02
N LYS A 67 -5.52 10.08 -0.16
CA LYS A 67 -6.77 10.78 -0.45
C LYS A 67 -6.65 11.64 -1.71
N ALA A 68 -5.61 12.44 -1.81
CA ALA A 68 -5.38 13.27 -3.00
C ALA A 68 -5.16 12.44 -4.27
N GLN A 69 -4.54 11.27 -4.18
CA GLN A 69 -4.39 10.35 -5.30
C GLN A 69 -5.72 9.68 -5.68
N GLN A 70 -6.55 9.33 -4.68
CA GLN A 70 -7.87 8.73 -4.90
C GLN A 70 -8.82 9.68 -5.62
N GLU A 71 -8.81 10.97 -5.29
CA GLU A 71 -9.62 11.99 -5.96
C GLU A 71 -9.27 12.13 -7.46
N ARG A 72 -8.04 11.81 -7.81
CA ARG A 72 -7.51 11.88 -9.20
C ARG A 72 -7.41 10.52 -9.86
N PHE A 73 -7.91 9.47 -9.22
CA PHE A 73 -7.80 8.10 -9.71
C PHE A 73 -8.56 7.94 -11.02
N ASN A 74 -7.84 7.48 -12.05
CA ASN A 74 -8.42 7.08 -13.33
C ASN A 74 -8.16 5.57 -13.52
N PRO A 75 -9.22 4.74 -13.55
CA PRO A 75 -9.06 3.29 -13.70
C PRO A 75 -8.43 2.87 -15.03
N MET A 76 -8.43 3.75 -16.04
CA MET A 76 -7.79 3.48 -17.33
C MET A 76 -6.30 3.87 -17.35
N ALA A 77 -5.82 4.62 -16.36
CA ALA A 77 -4.41 5.00 -16.26
C ALA A 77 -3.59 3.85 -15.65
N ARG A 78 -2.44 3.56 -16.25
CA ARG A 78 -1.50 2.53 -15.76
C ARG A 78 -0.55 3.02 -14.65
N THR A 79 -0.59 4.30 -14.37
CA THR A 79 0.32 4.95 -13.41
C THR A 79 -0.45 5.69 -12.34
N THR A 80 0.13 5.76 -11.14
CA THR A 80 -0.41 6.55 -10.04
C THR A 80 -0.38 8.03 -10.43
N PRO A 81 -1.51 8.76 -10.32
CA PRO A 81 -1.55 10.16 -10.69
C PRO A 81 -0.67 11.01 -9.76
N PRO A 82 0.04 12.02 -10.29
CA PRO A 82 0.73 12.99 -9.46
C PRO A 82 -0.28 13.88 -8.73
N ILE A 83 0.12 14.37 -7.56
CA ILE A 83 -0.64 15.37 -6.83
C ILE A 83 0.00 16.76 -6.95
N THR A 84 -0.72 17.79 -6.54
CA THR A 84 -0.24 19.16 -6.60
C THR A 84 0.89 19.40 -5.61
N CYS A 85 2.02 19.88 -6.10
CA CYS A 85 3.15 20.28 -5.26
C CYS A 85 2.85 21.60 -4.56
N LYS A 86 3.07 21.67 -3.25
CA LYS A 86 2.85 22.89 -2.46
C LYS A 86 3.80 24.04 -2.82
N GLU A 87 5.00 23.71 -3.27
CA GLU A 87 6.05 24.69 -3.58
C GLU A 87 5.89 25.34 -4.96
N CYS A 88 5.51 24.56 -5.97
CA CYS A 88 5.42 25.09 -7.34
C CYS A 88 4.01 25.11 -7.92
N GLY A 89 3.00 24.61 -7.20
CA GLY A 89 1.61 24.56 -7.62
C GLY A 89 1.31 23.64 -8.81
N LYS A 90 2.29 22.90 -9.33
CA LYS A 90 2.10 21.98 -10.46
C LYS A 90 1.77 20.58 -10.00
N ASP A 91 1.04 19.84 -10.81
CA ASP A 91 0.75 18.42 -10.60
C ASP A 91 1.98 17.56 -10.97
N SER A 92 2.92 17.50 -10.07
CA SER A 92 4.23 16.88 -10.28
C SER A 92 4.80 16.24 -9.02
N LEU A 93 4.00 16.12 -7.96
CA LEU A 93 4.42 15.53 -6.70
C LEU A 93 4.09 14.04 -6.69
N TYR A 94 5.09 13.22 -6.43
CA TYR A 94 5.00 11.76 -6.37
C TYR A 94 5.43 11.25 -5.01
N GLN A 95 4.95 10.04 -4.66
CA GLN A 95 5.47 9.34 -3.50
C GLN A 95 6.96 9.06 -3.69
N ALA A 96 7.72 9.33 -2.65
CA ALA A 96 9.17 9.15 -2.63
C ALA A 96 9.60 8.21 -1.52
N VAL A 97 10.81 7.70 -1.63
CA VAL A 97 11.49 6.88 -0.64
C VAL A 97 12.79 7.56 -0.26
N LYS A 98 13.09 7.56 1.02
CA LYS A 98 14.42 7.95 1.50
C LYS A 98 15.31 6.71 1.51
N CYS A 99 16.52 6.84 0.99
CA CYS A 99 17.49 5.75 0.96
C CYS A 99 17.74 5.20 2.36
N ALA A 100 17.68 3.87 2.51
CA ALA A 100 17.94 3.18 3.77
C ALA A 100 19.40 3.31 4.21
N ASN A 101 20.32 3.58 3.30
CA ASN A 101 21.71 3.85 3.63
C ASN A 101 21.85 5.24 4.26
N PRO A 102 22.19 5.35 5.56
CA PRO A 102 22.31 6.64 6.24
C PRO A 102 23.40 7.54 5.64
N ALA A 103 24.45 6.96 5.08
CA ALA A 103 25.50 7.71 4.41
C ALA A 103 25.07 8.31 3.06
N CYS A 104 24.03 7.76 2.44
CA CYS A 104 23.49 8.25 1.16
C CYS A 104 22.41 9.31 1.37
N GLY A 105 21.40 9.03 2.21
CA GLY A 105 20.29 9.93 2.58
C GLY A 105 19.45 10.48 1.42
N ALA A 106 19.64 9.99 0.20
CA ALA A 106 18.95 10.50 -0.99
C ALA A 106 17.45 10.22 -0.92
N VAL A 107 16.62 11.19 -1.30
CA VAL A 107 15.19 11.03 -1.51
C VAL A 107 14.92 10.91 -3.02
N PHE A 108 14.20 9.86 -3.41
CA PHE A 108 13.91 9.56 -4.82
C PHE A 108 12.50 9.05 -5.00
N ILE A 109 11.95 9.21 -6.20
CA ILE A 109 10.59 8.74 -6.53
C ILE A 109 10.59 7.21 -6.51
N SER A 110 9.63 6.61 -5.79
CA SER A 110 9.46 5.17 -5.73
C SER A 110 9.25 4.59 -7.14
N GLY A 111 9.95 3.50 -7.46
CA GLY A 111 9.88 2.88 -8.78
C GLY A 111 10.58 3.66 -9.89
N SER A 112 11.51 4.56 -9.55
CA SER A 112 12.29 5.30 -10.54
C SER A 112 13.26 4.43 -11.35
N THR A 113 13.59 3.24 -10.84
CA THR A 113 14.42 2.25 -11.54
C THR A 113 13.51 1.21 -12.19
N PRO A 114 13.42 1.16 -13.53
CA PRO A 114 12.56 0.21 -14.22
C PRO A 114 13.05 -1.24 -14.03
N ASN A 115 12.11 -2.17 -13.91
CA ASN A 115 12.37 -3.62 -13.76
C ASN A 115 13.18 -4.01 -12.51
N ASP A 116 13.18 -3.18 -11.47
CA ASP A 116 13.88 -3.44 -10.22
C ASP A 116 12.96 -3.15 -9.01
N PHE A 117 13.48 -3.31 -7.80
CA PHE A 117 12.73 -2.99 -6.59
C PHE A 117 12.32 -1.52 -6.55
N PRO A 118 11.09 -1.20 -6.12
CA PRO A 118 10.59 0.18 -6.12
C PRO A 118 11.36 1.11 -5.16
N ASP A 119 12.09 0.54 -4.20
CA ASP A 119 12.93 1.21 -3.23
C ASP A 119 14.42 1.21 -3.59
N ARG A 120 14.78 0.79 -4.82
CA ARG A 120 16.16 0.83 -5.30
C ARG A 120 16.64 2.27 -5.41
N CYS A 121 17.65 2.61 -4.62
CA CYS A 121 18.26 3.94 -4.66
C CYS A 121 19.04 4.15 -5.97
N PRO A 122 18.69 5.15 -6.79
CA PRO A 122 19.41 5.41 -8.04
C PRO A 122 20.83 5.94 -7.82
N LYS A 123 21.15 6.41 -6.60
CA LYS A 123 22.45 6.99 -6.26
C LYS A 123 23.45 5.94 -5.76
N CYS A 124 23.06 5.04 -4.88
CA CYS A 124 23.96 4.05 -4.28
C CYS A 124 23.60 2.59 -4.61
N GLY A 125 22.48 2.33 -5.32
CA GLY A 125 22.06 1.00 -5.73
C GLY A 125 21.48 0.14 -4.61
N GLN A 126 21.39 0.61 -3.37
CA GLN A 126 20.87 -0.17 -2.24
C GLN A 126 19.34 -0.23 -2.27
N SER A 127 18.77 -1.38 -1.89
CA SER A 127 17.34 -1.60 -1.71
C SER A 127 17.11 -2.39 -0.42
N GLU A 128 16.28 -1.86 0.48
CA GLU A 128 15.91 -2.53 1.73
C GLU A 128 15.07 -3.78 1.45
N THR A 129 14.17 -3.70 0.48
CA THR A 129 13.33 -4.84 0.05
C THR A 129 14.19 -6.01 -0.45
N GLU A 130 15.23 -5.73 -1.22
CA GLU A 130 16.17 -6.77 -1.67
C GLU A 130 16.91 -7.42 -0.49
N GLU A 131 17.39 -6.62 0.45
CA GLU A 131 18.11 -7.12 1.62
C GLU A 131 17.22 -7.98 2.52
N ILE A 132 15.96 -7.56 2.76
CA ILE A 132 14.97 -8.35 3.49
C ILE A 132 14.71 -9.68 2.77
N ARG A 133 14.55 -9.64 1.45
CA ARG A 133 14.36 -10.85 0.65
C ARG A 133 15.56 -11.79 0.74
N LYS A 134 16.78 -11.28 0.65
CA LYS A 134 18.02 -12.07 0.80
C LYS A 134 18.09 -12.73 2.17
N ARG A 135 17.80 -12.00 3.25
CA ARG A 135 17.77 -12.53 4.62
C ARG A 135 16.76 -13.67 4.78
N ARG A 136 15.54 -13.50 4.26
CA ARG A 136 14.52 -14.56 4.30
C ARG A 136 14.94 -15.82 3.54
N LEU A 137 15.57 -15.66 2.38
CA LEU A 137 16.06 -16.79 1.58
C LEU A 137 17.26 -17.49 2.20
N SER A 138 18.08 -16.80 2.99
CA SER A 138 19.23 -17.38 3.70
C SER A 138 18.86 -18.01 5.05
N GLY A 139 17.59 -17.96 5.48
CA GLY A 139 17.13 -18.51 6.75
C GLY A 139 17.64 -17.77 7.98
N GLN A 140 18.09 -16.54 7.83
CA GLN A 140 18.54 -15.65 8.91
C GLN A 140 17.37 -14.72 9.30
N GLU A 141 16.39 -15.26 10.04
CA GLU A 141 15.38 -14.48 10.77
C GLU A 141 15.82 -14.21 12.19
#